data_a6debff312abd054a8441e7ffd799c6e
#
_entry.id   a6debff312abd054a8441e7ffd799c6e
#
_cell.length_a   1.000
_cell.length_b   1.000
_cell.length_c   1.000
_cell.angle_alpha   90.00
_cell.angle_beta   90.00
_cell.angle_gamma   90.00
#
_symmetry.space_group_name_H-M   'P 1'
#
loop_
_entity.id
_entity.type
_entity.pdbx_description
1 polymer ?
#
loop_
_entity_poly.entity_id
_entity_poly.type
_entity_poly.pdbx_seq_one_letter_code
_entity_poly.pdbx_strand_id
1 'polypeptide(L)'
;MLNWFEKHLILTWVIASVVYTIVIHILFSISTSNTWFQAKWNAGEILTYVSTVALGLLAVWQNKKFKEENDVSQERLEKLTVRANELTVISKIIEIENDNFARLRMAFDEFSNACDPQVLTVIYATEFNTQNPSLAISAKMASAEKRIDDSFFALCRELRVYPKIRSNDQDPLKVALRNYYFSAKELVEKVIASPMVDSSNEVGLLTQARNAFLVEREKNLIRSERKLRKAIYGTMTLDEIKEMYSEDTTKENNED
;
A
#
# COMPACT_ATOMS: atom_id res chain seq x y z
N MET A 1 -41.64 -3.91 -33.06
CA MET A 1 -42.52 -5.07 -32.77
C MET A 1 -41.80 -6.12 -31.91
N LEU A 2 -40.55 -6.49 -32.19
CA LEU A 2 -39.80 -7.47 -31.35
C LEU A 2 -39.75 -7.11 -29.84
N ASN A 3 -39.47 -5.86 -29.48
CA ASN A 3 -39.37 -5.41 -28.08
C ASN A 3 -40.67 -5.52 -27.28
N TRP A 4 -41.82 -5.51 -27.97
CA TRP A 4 -43.12 -5.69 -27.27
C TRP A 4 -43.34 -7.16 -26.95
N PHE A 5 -42.95 -8.09 -27.81
CA PHE A 5 -43.06 -9.53 -27.62
C PHE A 5 -42.14 -10.01 -26.45
N GLU A 6 -40.93 -9.45 -26.36
CA GLU A 6 -40.03 -9.80 -25.28
C GLU A 6 -40.55 -9.32 -23.91
N LYS A 7 -41.14 -8.12 -23.89
CA LYS A 7 -41.65 -7.52 -22.64
C LYS A 7 -42.92 -8.20 -22.11
N HIS A 8 -43.67 -8.84 -23.01
CA HIS A 8 -44.93 -9.52 -22.70
C HIS A 8 -44.90 -11.01 -23.03
N LEU A 9 -43.73 -11.63 -22.96
CA LEU A 9 -43.49 -13.01 -23.36
C LEU A 9 -44.49 -13.97 -22.70
N ILE A 10 -44.72 -13.81 -21.40
CA ILE A 10 -45.66 -14.65 -20.63
C ILE A 10 -47.10 -14.48 -21.17
N LEU A 11 -47.54 -13.23 -21.40
CA LEU A 11 -48.87 -12.93 -21.93
C LEU A 11 -49.05 -13.50 -23.33
N THR A 12 -48.03 -13.39 -24.17
CA THR A 12 -48.02 -13.95 -25.56
C THR A 12 -48.17 -15.47 -25.50
N TRP A 13 -47.48 -16.16 -24.62
CA TRP A 13 -47.58 -17.61 -24.46
C TRP A 13 -48.95 -18.06 -23.91
N VAL A 14 -49.52 -17.30 -22.97
CA VAL A 14 -50.87 -17.57 -22.47
C VAL A 14 -51.90 -17.43 -23.60
N ILE A 15 -51.84 -16.37 -24.36
CA ILE A 15 -52.74 -16.14 -25.50
C ILE A 15 -52.57 -17.25 -26.56
N ALA A 16 -51.33 -17.59 -26.90
CA ALA A 16 -51.03 -18.66 -27.86
C ALA A 16 -51.55 -20.00 -27.40
N SER A 17 -51.42 -20.33 -26.13
CA SER A 17 -51.95 -21.55 -25.51
C SER A 17 -53.47 -21.61 -25.57
N VAL A 18 -54.16 -20.52 -25.25
CA VAL A 18 -55.63 -20.44 -25.30
C VAL A 18 -56.11 -20.60 -26.75
N VAL A 19 -55.52 -19.87 -27.73
CA VAL A 19 -55.88 -19.99 -29.15
C VAL A 19 -55.66 -21.42 -29.63
N TYR A 20 -54.53 -22.03 -29.28
CA TYR A 20 -54.22 -23.41 -29.65
C TYR A 20 -55.23 -24.39 -29.09
N THR A 21 -55.64 -24.24 -27.81
CA THR A 21 -56.67 -25.10 -27.18
C THR A 21 -58.02 -24.97 -27.89
N ILE A 22 -58.41 -23.74 -28.30
CA ILE A 22 -59.65 -23.51 -29.04
C ILE A 22 -59.57 -24.17 -30.44
N VAL A 23 -58.45 -24.06 -31.15
CA VAL A 23 -58.26 -24.68 -32.48
C VAL A 23 -58.35 -26.19 -32.38
N ILE A 24 -57.71 -26.80 -31.36
CA ILE A 24 -57.82 -28.26 -31.13
C ILE A 24 -59.27 -28.64 -30.82
N HIS A 25 -59.96 -27.91 -29.98
CA HIS A 25 -61.35 -28.21 -29.63
C HIS A 25 -62.28 -28.16 -30.88
N ILE A 26 -62.09 -27.16 -31.73
CA ILE A 26 -62.81 -27.04 -33.01
C ILE A 26 -62.49 -28.24 -33.94
N LEU A 27 -61.21 -28.59 -34.09
CA LEU A 27 -60.80 -29.72 -34.95
C LEU A 27 -61.40 -31.06 -34.50
N PHE A 28 -61.49 -31.27 -33.21
CA PHE A 28 -62.06 -32.51 -32.65
C PHE A 28 -63.59 -32.45 -32.55
N SER A 29 -64.22 -31.30 -32.61
CA SER A 29 -65.68 -31.13 -32.61
C SER A 29 -66.34 -31.28 -33.98
N ILE A 30 -65.54 -31.17 -35.06
CA ILE A 30 -66.07 -31.35 -36.42
C ILE A 30 -66.19 -32.84 -36.71
N SER A 31 -67.43 -33.33 -36.67
CA SER A 31 -67.77 -34.68 -37.14
C SER A 31 -67.73 -34.76 -38.64
N THR A 32 -66.65 -35.29 -39.22
CA THR A 32 -66.54 -35.49 -40.66
C THR A 32 -66.82 -36.95 -41.03
N SER A 33 -67.71 -37.16 -42.03
CA SER A 33 -67.96 -38.46 -42.62
C SER A 33 -66.82 -38.98 -43.48
N ASN A 34 -65.76 -38.21 -43.65
CA ASN A 34 -64.63 -38.53 -44.49
C ASN A 34 -63.50 -39.12 -43.64
N THR A 35 -63.15 -40.37 -43.81
CA THR A 35 -62.11 -41.12 -43.09
C THR A 35 -60.71 -40.54 -43.18
N TRP A 36 -60.47 -39.67 -44.17
CA TRP A 36 -59.18 -38.99 -44.37
C TRP A 36 -58.92 -37.88 -43.33
N PHE A 37 -60.00 -37.29 -42.77
CA PHE A 37 -59.95 -36.23 -41.77
C PHE A 37 -60.21 -36.72 -40.32
N GLN A 38 -60.36 -38.02 -40.12
CA GLN A 38 -60.46 -38.55 -38.78
C GLN A 38 -59.07 -38.51 -38.13
N ALA A 39 -58.93 -37.68 -37.10
CA ALA A 39 -57.71 -37.64 -36.31
C ALA A 39 -57.45 -39.01 -35.66
N LYS A 40 -56.32 -39.64 -36.01
CA LYS A 40 -55.89 -40.94 -35.43
C LYS A 40 -55.35 -40.76 -34.00
N TRP A 41 -55.21 -39.53 -33.53
CA TRP A 41 -54.59 -39.20 -32.23
C TRP A 41 -55.68 -38.82 -31.26
N ASN A 42 -55.48 -39.25 -30.00
CA ASN A 42 -56.33 -38.86 -28.88
C ASN A 42 -55.99 -37.42 -28.46
N ALA A 43 -57.00 -36.64 -28.09
CA ALA A 43 -56.80 -35.25 -27.63
C ALA A 43 -55.76 -35.16 -26.46
N GLY A 44 -55.71 -36.20 -25.62
CA GLY A 44 -54.73 -36.32 -24.55
C GLY A 44 -53.26 -36.44 -25.04
N GLU A 45 -53.03 -37.18 -26.15
CA GLU A 45 -51.72 -37.37 -26.73
C GLU A 45 -51.19 -36.06 -27.32
N ILE A 46 -52.03 -35.31 -28.00
CA ILE A 46 -51.69 -33.99 -28.59
C ILE A 46 -51.36 -33.01 -27.46
N LEU A 47 -52.17 -32.97 -26.39
CA LEU A 47 -51.92 -32.07 -25.24
C LEU A 47 -50.60 -32.43 -24.57
N THR A 48 -50.29 -33.71 -24.38
CA THR A 48 -49.03 -34.19 -23.79
C THR A 48 -47.84 -33.77 -24.66
N TYR A 49 -47.91 -33.95 -26.00
CA TYR A 49 -46.85 -33.55 -26.91
C TYR A 49 -46.58 -32.04 -26.84
N VAL A 50 -47.64 -31.24 -26.91
CA VAL A 50 -47.52 -29.77 -26.82
C VAL A 50 -46.95 -29.30 -25.49
N SER A 51 -47.42 -29.90 -24.39
CA SER A 51 -46.90 -29.60 -23.07
C SER A 51 -45.40 -29.93 -22.96
N THR A 52 -44.98 -31.06 -23.53
CA THR A 52 -43.55 -31.45 -23.57
C THR A 52 -42.71 -30.48 -24.37
N VAL A 53 -43.17 -30.05 -25.55
CA VAL A 53 -42.48 -29.06 -26.36
C VAL A 53 -42.41 -27.72 -25.66
N ALA A 54 -43.51 -27.27 -25.04
CA ALA A 54 -43.56 -26.03 -24.26
C ALA A 54 -42.58 -26.02 -23.11
N LEU A 55 -42.53 -27.13 -22.33
CA LEU A 55 -41.57 -27.30 -21.25
C LEU A 55 -40.13 -27.32 -21.74
N GLY A 56 -39.86 -27.98 -22.87
CA GLY A 56 -38.54 -27.97 -23.50
C GLY A 56 -38.09 -26.57 -23.88
N LEU A 57 -38.97 -25.80 -24.52
CA LEU A 57 -38.67 -24.39 -24.90
C LEU A 57 -38.48 -23.50 -23.67
N LEU A 58 -39.29 -23.69 -22.62
CA LEU A 58 -39.12 -22.97 -21.35
C LEU A 58 -37.77 -23.28 -20.69
N ALA A 59 -37.36 -24.55 -20.71
CA ALA A 59 -36.06 -24.95 -20.17
C ALA A 59 -34.88 -24.32 -20.93
N VAL A 60 -34.96 -24.31 -22.26
CA VAL A 60 -33.93 -23.64 -23.10
C VAL A 60 -33.87 -22.13 -22.82
N TRP A 61 -35.03 -21.48 -22.70
CA TRP A 61 -35.10 -20.05 -22.37
C TRP A 61 -34.55 -19.76 -20.98
N GLN A 62 -34.92 -20.55 -19.97
CA GLN A 62 -34.37 -20.42 -18.62
C GLN A 62 -32.85 -20.59 -18.60
N ASN A 63 -32.33 -21.62 -19.29
CA ASN A 63 -30.90 -21.85 -19.36
C ASN A 63 -30.15 -20.66 -20.01
N LYS A 64 -30.73 -20.09 -21.09
CA LYS A 64 -30.15 -18.91 -21.73
C LYS A 64 -30.12 -17.71 -20.76
N LYS A 65 -31.22 -17.45 -20.07
CA LYS A 65 -31.34 -16.37 -19.10
C LYS A 65 -30.35 -16.54 -17.93
N PHE A 66 -30.26 -17.76 -17.36
CA PHE A 66 -29.29 -18.07 -16.32
C PHE A 66 -27.85 -17.87 -16.77
N LYS A 67 -27.55 -18.24 -18.01
CA LYS A 67 -26.22 -18.03 -18.56
C LYS A 67 -25.89 -16.53 -18.66
N GLU A 68 -26.80 -15.72 -19.18
CA GLU A 68 -26.61 -14.26 -19.29
C GLU A 68 -26.44 -13.60 -17.91
N GLU A 69 -27.25 -13.99 -16.90
CA GLU A 69 -27.13 -13.51 -15.53
C GLU A 69 -25.82 -13.95 -14.87
N ASN A 70 -25.38 -15.18 -15.13
CA ASN A 70 -24.13 -15.72 -14.62
C ASN A 70 -22.92 -15.01 -15.23
N ASP A 71 -22.92 -14.76 -16.54
CA ASP A 71 -21.85 -14.06 -17.24
C ASP A 71 -21.69 -12.61 -16.69
N VAL A 72 -22.80 -11.90 -16.47
CA VAL A 72 -22.80 -10.57 -15.85
C VAL A 72 -22.28 -10.62 -14.40
N SER A 73 -22.65 -11.65 -13.65
CA SER A 73 -22.21 -11.84 -12.28
C SER A 73 -20.71 -12.15 -12.20
N GLN A 74 -20.21 -12.98 -13.11
CA GLN A 74 -18.78 -13.30 -13.22
C GLN A 74 -17.96 -12.05 -13.59
N GLU A 75 -18.39 -11.24 -14.55
CA GLU A 75 -17.72 -9.98 -14.89
C GLU A 75 -17.65 -9.01 -13.70
N ARG A 76 -18.72 -8.93 -12.90
CA ARG A 76 -18.72 -8.12 -11.68
C ARG A 76 -17.75 -8.66 -10.63
N LEU A 77 -17.73 -9.98 -10.43
CA LEU A 77 -16.80 -10.63 -9.50
C LEU A 77 -15.34 -10.42 -9.91
N GLU A 78 -15.04 -10.53 -11.20
CA GLU A 78 -13.71 -10.28 -11.73
C GLU A 78 -13.26 -8.84 -11.45
N LYS A 79 -14.11 -7.85 -11.77
CA LYS A 79 -13.84 -6.43 -11.46
C LYS A 79 -13.63 -6.18 -9.96
N LEU A 80 -14.44 -6.81 -9.11
CA LEU A 80 -14.28 -6.70 -7.66
C LEU A 80 -12.99 -7.35 -7.17
N THR A 81 -12.61 -8.49 -7.74
CA THR A 81 -11.37 -9.19 -7.40
C THR A 81 -10.14 -8.38 -7.79
N VAL A 82 -10.12 -7.80 -8.98
CA VAL A 82 -9.05 -6.88 -9.42
C VAL A 82 -8.93 -5.72 -8.45
N ARG A 83 -10.04 -5.07 -8.13
CA ARG A 83 -10.05 -3.92 -7.21
C ARG A 83 -9.63 -4.29 -5.78
N ALA A 84 -10.01 -5.46 -5.29
CA ALA A 84 -9.57 -5.96 -3.98
C ALA A 84 -8.06 -6.23 -3.96
N ASN A 85 -7.51 -6.78 -5.04
CA ASN A 85 -6.07 -6.99 -5.18
C ASN A 85 -5.30 -5.66 -5.21
N GLU A 86 -5.79 -4.67 -5.95
CA GLU A 86 -5.20 -3.31 -5.97
C GLU A 86 -5.18 -2.70 -4.57
N LEU A 87 -6.29 -2.75 -3.83
CA LEU A 87 -6.37 -2.24 -2.46
C LEU A 87 -5.41 -2.97 -1.52
N THR A 88 -5.23 -4.28 -1.70
CA THR A 88 -4.29 -5.07 -0.90
C THR A 88 -2.84 -4.66 -1.16
N VAL A 89 -2.49 -4.40 -2.42
CA VAL A 89 -1.15 -3.89 -2.79
C VAL A 89 -0.91 -2.51 -2.17
N ILE A 90 -1.87 -1.59 -2.31
CA ILE A 90 -1.79 -0.24 -1.72
C ILE A 90 -1.63 -0.32 -0.19
N SER A 91 -2.41 -1.17 0.48
CA SER A 91 -2.31 -1.36 1.93
C SER A 91 -0.92 -1.84 2.36
N LYS A 92 -0.34 -2.80 1.63
CA LYS A 92 1.04 -3.28 1.90
C LYS A 92 2.09 -2.19 1.70
N ILE A 93 1.94 -1.38 0.67
CA ILE A 93 2.86 -0.27 0.41
C ILE A 93 2.79 0.74 1.57
N ILE A 94 1.59 1.11 2.01
CA ILE A 94 1.39 2.01 3.15
C ILE A 94 2.02 1.43 4.44
N GLU A 95 1.87 0.14 4.69
CA GLU A 95 2.47 -0.54 5.83
C GLU A 95 4.01 -0.45 5.80
N ILE A 96 4.62 -0.78 4.66
CA ILE A 96 6.08 -0.70 4.46
C ILE A 96 6.59 0.74 4.66
N GLU A 97 5.90 1.73 4.09
CA GLU A 97 6.30 3.14 4.24
C GLU A 97 6.15 3.64 5.67
N ASN A 98 5.11 3.21 6.38
CA ASN A 98 4.94 3.55 7.78
C ASN A 98 6.07 2.97 8.64
N ASP A 99 6.47 1.73 8.38
CA ASP A 99 7.58 1.08 9.06
C ASP A 99 8.93 1.75 8.74
N ASN A 100 9.15 2.11 7.48
CA ASN A 100 10.32 2.86 7.06
C ASN A 100 10.39 4.22 7.75
N PHE A 101 9.28 4.95 7.81
CA PHE A 101 9.20 6.23 8.49
C PHE A 101 9.48 6.10 10.00
N ALA A 102 8.91 5.08 10.66
CA ALA A 102 9.13 4.82 12.08
C ALA A 102 10.60 4.50 12.37
N ARG A 103 11.24 3.64 11.55
CA ARG A 103 12.68 3.31 11.68
C ARG A 103 13.57 4.52 11.47
N LEU A 104 13.29 5.31 10.44
CA LEU A 104 14.02 6.54 10.16
C LEU A 104 13.92 7.52 11.34
N ARG A 105 12.74 7.71 11.89
CA ARG A 105 12.52 8.57 13.06
C ARG A 105 13.31 8.09 14.27
N MET A 106 13.25 6.79 14.57
CA MET A 106 14.04 6.21 15.68
C MET A 106 15.54 6.40 15.46
N ALA A 107 16.05 6.16 14.26
CA ALA A 107 17.47 6.36 13.96
C ALA A 107 17.91 7.83 14.11
N PHE A 108 17.07 8.78 13.73
CA PHE A 108 17.31 10.19 13.97
C PHE A 108 17.36 10.53 15.47
N ASP A 109 16.44 9.96 16.26
CA ASP A 109 16.37 10.21 17.70
C ASP A 109 17.56 9.57 18.42
N GLU A 110 17.94 8.34 18.08
CA GLU A 110 19.11 7.66 18.64
C GLU A 110 20.41 8.41 18.35
N PHE A 111 20.61 8.85 17.12
CA PHE A 111 21.78 9.65 16.74
C PHE A 111 21.79 11.01 17.45
N SER A 112 20.66 11.71 17.49
CA SER A 112 20.57 12.99 18.19
C SER A 112 20.90 12.85 19.67
N ASN A 113 20.41 11.79 20.32
CA ASN A 113 20.70 11.51 21.73
C ASN A 113 22.15 11.08 21.97
N ALA A 114 22.76 10.34 21.04
CA ALA A 114 24.16 9.95 21.15
C ALA A 114 25.12 11.15 21.07
N CYS A 115 24.80 12.11 20.22
CA CYS A 115 25.61 13.32 19.99
C CYS A 115 25.20 14.52 20.86
N ASP A 116 24.19 14.38 21.76
CA ASP A 116 23.65 15.52 22.50
C ASP A 116 24.73 16.16 23.41
N PRO A 117 25.03 17.48 23.24
CA PRO A 117 26.00 18.17 24.04
C PRO A 117 25.74 18.06 25.53
N GLN A 118 24.47 18.06 25.94
CA GLN A 118 24.11 17.93 27.36
C GLN A 118 24.47 16.54 27.91
N VAL A 119 24.21 15.48 27.13
CA VAL A 119 24.56 14.10 27.53
C VAL A 119 26.09 13.95 27.67
N LEU A 120 26.86 14.50 26.72
CA LEU A 120 28.31 14.43 26.75
C LEU A 120 28.91 15.26 27.90
N THR A 121 28.37 16.45 28.17
CA THR A 121 28.81 17.28 29.30
C THR A 121 28.42 16.69 30.67
N VAL A 122 27.28 16.02 30.79
CA VAL A 122 26.89 15.32 32.01
C VAL A 122 27.85 14.17 32.30
N ILE A 123 28.29 13.41 31.31
CA ILE A 123 29.32 12.36 31.48
C ILE A 123 30.60 12.99 32.07
N TYR A 124 31.05 14.11 31.55
CA TYR A 124 32.20 14.83 32.07
C TYR A 124 31.98 15.27 33.53
N ALA A 125 30.86 15.91 33.84
CA ALA A 125 30.56 16.45 35.18
C ALA A 125 30.38 15.36 36.25
N THR A 126 29.76 14.23 35.90
CA THR A 126 29.51 13.13 36.85
C THR A 126 30.78 12.38 37.26
N GLU A 127 31.72 12.20 36.33
CA GLU A 127 32.96 11.47 36.61
C GLU A 127 34.06 12.37 37.22
N PHE A 128 33.88 13.68 37.25
CA PHE A 128 34.85 14.63 37.80
C PHE A 128 35.14 14.41 39.31
N ASN A 129 34.16 13.92 40.05
CA ASN A 129 34.25 13.68 41.51
C ASN A 129 34.70 12.27 41.88
N THR A 130 35.18 11.46 40.94
CA THR A 130 35.68 10.09 41.23
C THR A 130 37.13 10.09 41.73
N GLN A 131 37.59 8.95 42.26
CA GLN A 131 38.97 8.82 42.74
C GLN A 131 40.03 8.98 41.65
N ASN A 132 39.69 8.62 40.41
CA ASN A 132 40.54 8.78 39.22
C ASN A 132 39.71 9.40 38.09
N PRO A 133 39.41 10.70 38.14
CA PRO A 133 38.48 11.33 37.24
C PRO A 133 38.93 11.26 35.74
N SER A 134 40.22 11.42 35.47
CA SER A 134 40.73 11.37 34.10
C SER A 134 40.51 10.01 33.44
N LEU A 135 40.74 8.91 34.17
CA LEU A 135 40.56 7.56 33.66
C LEU A 135 39.05 7.25 33.48
N ALA A 136 38.24 7.63 34.46
CA ALA A 136 36.79 7.43 34.43
C ALA A 136 36.13 8.21 33.26
N ILE A 137 36.51 9.47 33.10
CA ILE A 137 36.03 10.33 31.99
C ILE A 137 36.45 9.73 30.66
N SER A 138 37.73 9.36 30.46
CA SER A 138 38.19 8.76 29.19
C SER A 138 37.48 7.46 28.85
N ALA A 139 37.24 6.56 29.82
CA ALA A 139 36.53 5.32 29.61
C ALA A 139 35.07 5.55 29.21
N LYS A 140 34.38 6.48 29.87
CA LYS A 140 32.99 6.83 29.55
C LYS A 140 32.86 7.51 28.18
N MET A 141 33.81 8.39 27.84
CA MET A 141 33.86 9.06 26.55
C MET A 141 34.18 8.09 25.42
N ALA A 142 35.05 7.12 25.62
CA ALA A 142 35.29 6.04 24.62
C ALA A 142 34.00 5.21 24.36
N SER A 143 33.23 4.95 25.41
CA SER A 143 31.90 4.31 25.26
C SER A 143 30.91 5.20 24.52
N ALA A 144 30.91 6.51 24.78
CA ALA A 144 30.08 7.48 24.04
C ALA A 144 30.49 7.58 22.59
N GLU A 145 31.79 7.57 22.29
CA GLU A 145 32.32 7.55 20.92
C GLU A 145 31.78 6.38 20.11
N LYS A 146 31.88 5.17 20.66
CA LYS A 146 31.33 3.98 20.00
C LYS A 146 29.82 4.13 19.74
N ARG A 147 29.07 4.68 20.69
CA ARG A 147 27.63 4.89 20.55
C ARG A 147 27.28 5.92 19.47
N ILE A 148 28.10 6.98 19.34
CA ILE A 148 28.00 7.96 18.25
C ILE A 148 28.22 7.28 16.91
N ASP A 149 29.28 6.48 16.78
CA ASP A 149 29.59 5.76 15.54
C ASP A 149 28.47 4.79 15.17
N ASP A 150 28.02 3.94 16.09
CA ASP A 150 26.99 2.95 15.84
C ASP A 150 25.66 3.61 15.41
N SER A 151 25.26 4.70 16.07
CA SER A 151 24.03 5.43 15.74
C SER A 151 24.16 6.21 14.43
N PHE A 152 25.33 6.76 14.11
CA PHE A 152 25.60 7.42 12.83
C PHE A 152 25.49 6.44 11.67
N PHE A 153 26.13 5.26 11.77
CA PHE A 153 26.03 4.25 10.71
C PHE A 153 24.61 3.68 10.58
N ALA A 154 23.89 3.52 11.69
CA ALA A 154 22.48 3.12 11.66
C ALA A 154 21.62 4.16 10.91
N LEU A 155 21.78 5.45 11.21
CA LEU A 155 21.07 6.52 10.53
C LEU A 155 21.45 6.62 9.04
N CYS A 156 22.72 6.49 8.69
CA CYS A 156 23.17 6.48 7.31
C CYS A 156 22.54 5.33 6.51
N ARG A 157 22.35 4.16 7.13
CA ARG A 157 21.68 3.02 6.52
C ARG A 157 20.21 3.29 6.27
N GLU A 158 19.49 3.85 7.24
CA GLU A 158 18.06 4.20 7.06
C GLU A 158 17.86 5.32 6.03
N LEU A 159 18.80 6.27 5.94
CA LEU A 159 18.79 7.30 4.90
C LEU A 159 19.26 6.78 3.52
N ARG A 160 19.66 5.49 3.44
CA ARG A 160 20.27 4.87 2.24
C ARG A 160 21.50 5.64 1.74
N VAL A 161 22.18 6.33 2.64
CA VAL A 161 23.44 7.04 2.36
C VAL A 161 24.58 6.15 2.80
N TYR A 162 25.10 5.31 1.89
CA TYR A 162 26.17 4.37 2.23
C TYR A 162 27.56 4.94 1.95
N PRO A 163 28.60 4.48 2.62
CA PRO A 163 29.13 4.80 3.95
C PRO A 163 30.05 6.02 3.96
N LYS A 164 30.09 6.80 2.89
CA LYS A 164 30.88 8.04 2.82
C LYS A 164 29.96 9.17 2.41
N ILE A 165 29.47 9.92 3.37
CA ILE A 165 29.00 11.28 3.10
C ILE A 165 30.19 11.99 2.49
N ARG A 166 30.22 12.10 1.17
CA ARG A 166 31.33 12.73 0.43
C ARG A 166 31.44 14.19 0.83
N SER A 167 32.66 14.70 0.88
CA SER A 167 32.92 16.12 1.19
C SER A 167 32.21 17.10 0.22
N ASN A 168 31.83 16.63 -0.97
CA ASN A 168 31.17 17.42 -2.01
C ASN A 168 29.63 17.22 -2.04
N ASP A 169 29.04 16.56 -1.06
CA ASP A 169 27.59 16.39 -1.00
C ASP A 169 26.93 17.75 -0.73
N GLN A 170 26.04 18.18 -1.63
CA GLN A 170 25.31 19.45 -1.52
C GLN A 170 23.96 19.30 -0.84
N ASP A 171 23.54 18.08 -0.47
CA ASP A 171 22.29 17.85 0.26
C ASP A 171 22.41 18.48 1.66
N PRO A 172 21.55 19.46 2.01
CA PRO A 172 21.64 20.16 3.28
C PRO A 172 21.56 19.24 4.51
N LEU A 173 20.74 18.17 4.43
CA LEU A 173 20.65 17.19 5.51
C LEU A 173 21.94 16.41 5.69
N LYS A 174 22.55 15.95 4.59
CA LYS A 174 23.81 15.20 4.63
C LYS A 174 24.96 16.05 5.14
N VAL A 175 25.01 17.32 4.72
CA VAL A 175 26.01 18.28 5.20
C VAL A 175 25.84 18.54 6.71
N ALA A 176 24.61 18.78 7.16
CA ALA A 176 24.32 19.02 8.56
C ALA A 176 24.60 17.77 9.42
N LEU A 177 24.22 16.57 8.96
CA LEU A 177 24.51 15.30 9.60
C LEU A 177 26.00 15.07 9.77
N ARG A 178 26.77 15.28 8.69
CA ARG A 178 28.23 15.16 8.72
C ARG A 178 28.86 16.12 9.73
N ASN A 179 28.49 17.39 9.68
CA ASN A 179 29.06 18.40 10.57
C ASN A 179 28.74 18.07 12.04
N TYR A 180 27.51 17.64 12.32
CA TYR A 180 27.11 17.24 13.68
C TYR A 180 27.89 16.03 14.18
N TYR A 181 28.06 14.99 13.34
CA TYR A 181 28.88 13.82 13.66
C TYR A 181 30.33 14.18 13.96
N PHE A 182 31.00 14.96 13.08
CA PHE A 182 32.39 15.30 13.28
C PHE A 182 32.59 16.23 14.48
N SER A 183 31.71 17.19 14.72
CA SER A 183 31.78 18.03 15.93
C SER A 183 31.63 17.21 17.20
N ALA A 184 30.77 16.18 17.22
CA ALA A 184 30.64 15.28 18.36
C ALA A 184 31.91 14.43 18.57
N LYS A 185 32.49 13.90 17.48
CA LYS A 185 33.76 13.16 17.54
C LYS A 185 34.90 14.03 18.04
N GLU A 186 35.07 15.22 17.51
CA GLU A 186 36.12 16.15 17.91
C GLU A 186 36.05 16.49 19.42
N LEU A 187 34.84 16.74 19.94
CA LEU A 187 34.64 16.95 21.39
C LEU A 187 35.08 15.72 22.20
N VAL A 188 34.61 14.53 21.80
CA VAL A 188 34.92 13.28 22.51
C VAL A 188 36.40 12.96 22.45
N GLU A 189 37.03 13.04 21.29
CA GLU A 189 38.48 12.81 21.10
C GLU A 189 39.34 13.78 21.95
N LYS A 190 38.96 15.07 21.96
CA LYS A 190 39.64 16.06 22.79
C LYS A 190 39.54 15.76 24.28
N VAL A 191 38.34 15.37 24.74
CA VAL A 191 38.14 15.00 26.17
C VAL A 191 38.88 13.70 26.51
N ILE A 192 38.94 12.71 25.61
CA ILE A 192 39.72 11.49 25.83
C ILE A 192 41.23 11.81 25.94
N ALA A 193 41.74 12.65 25.03
CA ALA A 193 43.15 13.01 24.99
C ALA A 193 43.59 13.89 26.19
N SER A 194 42.70 14.78 26.65
CA SER A 194 42.99 15.73 27.69
C SER A 194 41.77 15.99 28.59
N PRO A 195 41.42 15.07 29.48
CA PRO A 195 40.17 15.11 30.25
C PRO A 195 39.98 16.36 31.14
N MET A 196 41.03 17.09 31.42
CA MET A 196 41.00 18.26 32.33
C MET A 196 41.13 19.61 31.58
N VAL A 197 41.13 19.59 30.25
CA VAL A 197 41.20 20.79 29.43
C VAL A 197 39.82 21.36 29.18
N ASP A 198 39.71 22.68 29.15
CA ASP A 198 38.49 23.39 28.81
C ASP A 198 38.05 23.03 27.37
N SER A 199 36.83 22.50 27.24
CA SER A 199 36.19 22.09 25.98
C SER A 199 34.97 22.95 25.63
N SER A 200 34.86 24.15 26.22
CA SER A 200 33.69 25.02 26.05
C SER A 200 33.50 25.42 24.59
N ASN A 201 34.61 25.62 23.84
CA ASN A 201 34.56 25.96 22.42
C ASN A 201 33.95 24.79 21.60
N GLU A 202 34.41 23.57 21.82
CA GLU A 202 33.93 22.38 21.11
C GLU A 202 32.44 22.09 21.46
N VAL A 203 32.03 22.30 22.69
CA VAL A 203 30.62 22.22 23.09
C VAL A 203 29.79 23.27 22.35
N GLY A 204 30.33 24.48 22.18
CA GLY A 204 29.70 25.54 21.41
C GLY A 204 29.52 25.16 19.93
N LEU A 205 30.54 24.63 19.29
CA LEU A 205 30.51 24.15 17.90
C LEU A 205 29.54 22.98 17.73
N LEU A 206 29.57 22.04 18.65
CA LEU A 206 28.65 20.90 18.65
C LEU A 206 27.19 21.36 18.78
N THR A 207 26.91 22.33 19.66
CA THR A 207 25.57 22.90 19.84
C THR A 207 25.09 23.58 18.56
N GLN A 208 25.95 24.33 17.88
CA GLN A 208 25.63 24.96 16.60
C GLN A 208 25.33 23.90 15.51
N ALA A 209 26.18 22.89 15.41
CA ALA A 209 26.00 21.80 14.45
C ALA A 209 24.71 21.01 14.72
N ARG A 210 24.39 20.74 16.01
CA ARG A 210 23.13 20.13 16.45
C ARG A 210 21.91 20.92 15.97
N ASN A 211 21.91 22.23 16.19
CA ASN A 211 20.78 23.07 15.80
C ASN A 211 20.57 23.06 14.28
N ALA A 212 21.64 23.15 13.49
CA ALA A 212 21.56 23.02 12.04
C ALA A 212 21.02 21.66 11.60
N PHE A 213 21.48 20.58 12.22
CA PHE A 213 21.00 19.22 11.95
C PHE A 213 19.51 19.05 12.30
N LEU A 214 19.05 19.55 13.44
CA LEU A 214 17.65 19.44 13.85
C LEU A 214 16.70 20.14 12.88
N VAL A 215 17.09 21.28 12.30
CA VAL A 215 16.32 21.98 11.28
C VAL A 215 16.16 21.13 10.02
N GLU A 216 17.27 20.56 9.53
CA GLU A 216 17.21 19.74 8.29
C GLU A 216 16.54 18.38 8.53
N ARG A 217 16.72 17.78 9.71
CA ARG A 217 15.97 16.59 10.16
C ARG A 217 14.46 16.84 10.08
N GLU A 218 13.99 17.93 10.69
CA GLU A 218 12.56 18.26 10.72
C GLU A 218 11.99 18.45 9.32
N LYS A 219 12.70 19.17 8.44
CA LYS A 219 12.30 19.31 7.03
C LYS A 219 12.17 17.96 6.32
N ASN A 220 13.10 17.05 6.59
CA ASN A 220 13.08 15.70 5.99
C ASN A 220 11.91 14.87 6.51
N LEU A 221 11.68 14.87 7.82
CA LEU A 221 10.56 14.15 8.44
C LEU A 221 9.21 14.67 7.95
N ILE A 222 9.01 15.99 7.86
CA ILE A 222 7.79 16.60 7.30
C ILE A 222 7.58 16.18 5.84
N ARG A 223 8.65 16.13 5.05
CA ARG A 223 8.56 15.69 3.64
C ARG A 223 8.14 14.23 3.54
N SER A 224 8.74 13.36 4.35
CA SER A 224 8.42 11.93 4.41
C SER A 224 6.99 11.69 4.91
N GLU A 225 6.56 12.40 5.93
CA GLU A 225 5.19 12.34 6.45
C GLU A 225 4.15 12.80 5.41
N ARG A 226 4.46 13.84 4.63
CA ARG A 226 3.57 14.28 3.54
C ARG A 226 3.42 13.22 2.46
N LYS A 227 4.50 12.53 2.09
CA LYS A 227 4.44 11.42 1.13
C LYS A 227 3.53 10.30 1.65
N LEU A 228 3.74 9.89 2.90
CA LEU A 228 2.93 8.88 3.56
C LEU A 228 1.45 9.27 3.63
N ARG A 229 1.13 10.49 4.04
CA ARG A 229 -0.25 11.01 4.09
C ARG A 229 -0.93 11.02 2.73
N LYS A 230 -0.23 11.42 1.66
CA LYS A 230 -0.77 11.36 0.30
C LYS A 230 -1.14 9.94 -0.11
N ALA A 231 -0.30 8.96 0.20
CA ALA A 231 -0.59 7.56 -0.08
C ALA A 231 -1.81 7.03 0.71
N ILE A 232 -1.90 7.38 2.01
CA ILE A 232 -3.00 6.95 2.90
C ILE A 232 -4.35 7.55 2.47
N TYR A 233 -4.40 8.83 2.15
CA TYR A 233 -5.67 9.51 1.81
C TYR A 233 -6.15 9.29 0.39
N GLY A 234 -5.49 8.41 -0.37
CA GLY A 234 -5.93 8.03 -1.71
C GLY A 234 -5.88 9.17 -2.74
N THR A 235 -5.08 10.22 -2.48
CA THR A 235 -4.83 11.29 -3.44
C THR A 235 -3.80 10.88 -4.50
N MET A 236 -3.20 9.68 -4.36
CA MET A 236 -2.29 9.08 -5.32
C MET A 236 -2.97 7.90 -6.00
N THR A 237 -2.85 7.84 -7.30
CA THR A 237 -3.21 6.66 -8.09
C THR A 237 -2.16 5.57 -7.89
N LEU A 238 -2.52 4.32 -8.20
CA LEU A 238 -1.57 3.19 -8.15
C LEU A 238 -0.33 3.44 -9.02
N ASP A 239 -0.50 4.13 -10.15
CA ASP A 239 0.59 4.45 -11.07
C ASP A 239 1.53 5.52 -10.49
N GLU A 240 1.02 6.56 -9.84
CA GLU A 240 1.84 7.55 -9.11
C GLU A 240 2.60 6.91 -7.94
N ILE A 241 1.99 5.94 -7.26
CA ILE A 241 2.67 5.17 -6.21
C ILE A 241 3.83 4.35 -6.81
N LYS A 242 3.60 3.63 -7.91
CA LYS A 242 4.64 2.88 -8.62
C LYS A 242 5.79 3.76 -9.12
N GLU A 243 5.47 4.94 -9.65
CA GLU A 243 6.46 5.90 -10.15
C GLU A 243 7.37 6.42 -9.03
N MET A 244 6.82 6.71 -7.84
CA MET A 244 7.61 7.07 -6.66
C MET A 244 8.66 6.02 -6.29
N TYR A 245 8.32 4.72 -6.46
CA TYR A 245 9.25 3.63 -6.15
C TYR A 245 10.24 3.35 -7.29
N SER A 246 9.88 3.63 -8.55
CA SER A 246 10.77 3.44 -9.70
C SER A 246 11.86 4.51 -9.77
N GLU A 247 11.59 5.75 -9.35
CA GLU A 247 12.59 6.81 -9.31
C GLU A 247 13.71 6.56 -8.29
N ASP A 248 13.39 5.92 -7.15
CA ASP A 248 14.40 5.57 -6.15
C ASP A 248 15.35 4.46 -6.65
N THR A 249 14.85 3.53 -7.48
CA THR A 249 15.67 2.43 -8.05
C THR A 249 16.53 2.84 -9.24
N THR A 250 16.13 3.87 -9.99
CA THR A 250 16.91 4.36 -11.16
C THR A 250 18.10 5.23 -10.76
N LYS A 251 18.07 5.85 -9.59
CA LYS A 251 19.21 6.62 -9.07
C LYS A 251 20.35 5.75 -8.53
N GLU A 252 20.05 4.53 -8.09
CA GLU A 252 21.07 3.58 -7.62
C GLU A 252 21.87 2.94 -8.78
N ASN A 253 21.30 2.83 -9.98
CA ASN A 253 21.94 2.12 -11.11
C ASN A 253 22.79 3.01 -12.02
N ASN A 254 22.88 4.31 -11.77
CA ASN A 254 23.67 5.25 -12.59
C ASN A 254 24.96 5.75 -11.89
N GLU A 255 25.35 5.16 -10.77
CA GLU A 255 26.54 5.56 -10.00
C GLU A 255 27.63 4.45 -9.90
N ASP A 256 27.59 3.43 -10.76
CA ASP A 256 28.71 2.45 -10.90
C ASP A 256 29.73 2.86 -11.97
#